data_384cbd776bac357ba432703030c89d37
#
_entry.id   384cbd776bac357ba432703030c89d37
#
_cell.length_a   1.000
_cell.length_b   1.000
_cell.length_c   1.000
_cell.angle_alpha   90.00
_cell.angle_beta   90.00
_cell.angle_gamma   90.00
#
_symmetry.space_group_name_H-M   'P 1'
#
loop_
_entity.id
_entity.type
_entity.pdbx_description
1 polymer ?
#
loop_
_entity_poly.entity_id
_entity_poly.type
_entity_poly.pdbx_seq_one_letter_code
_entity_poly.pdbx_strand_id
1 'polypeptide(L)'
;MRMNKQIVVTDWIKKKPKLGSFLKLTLSSDERRILRGKRLTDCDQEIILQLPREGKLNDGDILSTNEFNFYIEIIALSLIHI
;
A
#
# COMPACT_ATOMS: atom_id res chain seq x y z
N MET A 1 12.32 -10.79 -21.73
CA MET A 1 13.02 -10.17 -20.60
C MET A 1 12.03 -9.54 -19.65
N ARG A 2 12.24 -9.76 -18.40
CA ARG A 2 11.34 -9.22 -17.40
C ARG A 2 11.87 -7.91 -16.85
N MET A 3 11.03 -6.92 -16.83
CA MET A 3 11.39 -5.64 -16.26
C MET A 3 10.77 -5.54 -14.87
N ASN A 4 11.62 -5.38 -13.88
CA ASN A 4 11.15 -5.16 -12.52
C ASN A 4 10.95 -3.69 -12.32
N LYS A 5 9.72 -3.28 -12.42
CA LYS A 5 9.38 -1.89 -12.24
C LYS A 5 9.05 -1.66 -10.78
N GLN A 6 9.78 -0.74 -10.16
CA GLN A 6 9.48 -0.36 -8.80
C GLN A 6 8.39 0.70 -8.79
N ILE A 7 7.39 0.46 -7.98
CA ILE A 7 6.30 1.40 -7.82
C ILE A 7 6.54 2.17 -6.53
N VAL A 8 6.59 3.48 -6.64
CA VAL A 8 6.80 4.34 -5.46
C VAL A 8 5.47 4.89 -5.01
N VAL A 9 5.18 4.73 -3.72
CA VAL A 9 3.94 5.18 -3.12
C VAL A 9 4.24 6.46 -2.35
N THR A 10 3.66 7.57 -2.81
CA THR A 10 3.99 8.87 -2.24
C THR A 10 2.82 9.56 -1.55
N ASP A 11 1.61 9.22 -1.91
CA ASP A 11 0.43 9.90 -1.40
C ASP A 11 -0.52 8.95 -0.70
N TRP A 12 -1.20 9.50 0.29
CA TRP A 12 -2.16 8.76 1.10
C TRP A 12 -3.52 9.37 0.83
N ILE A 13 -4.35 8.65 0.12
CA ILE A 13 -5.69 9.12 -0.24
C ILE A 13 -6.70 8.52 0.70
N LYS A 14 -7.55 9.36 1.26
CA LYS A 14 -8.57 8.86 2.19
C LYS A 14 -9.83 8.42 1.49
N LYS A 15 -9.94 8.73 0.21
CA LYS A 15 -11.14 8.40 -0.56
C LYS A 15 -10.78 7.43 -1.66
N LYS A 16 -11.55 6.37 -1.79
CA LYS A 16 -11.30 5.37 -2.82
C LYS A 16 -11.71 5.92 -4.19
N PRO A 17 -10.77 6.00 -5.15
CA PRO A 17 -11.12 6.42 -6.51
C PRO A 17 -12.04 5.43 -7.18
N LYS A 18 -12.85 5.92 -8.10
CA LYS A 18 -13.78 5.07 -8.82
C LYS A 18 -13.11 4.30 -9.94
N LEU A 19 -12.06 4.87 -10.51
CA LEU A 19 -11.35 4.27 -11.61
C LEU A 19 -9.90 4.03 -11.23
N GLY A 20 -9.33 2.99 -11.79
CA GLY A 20 -7.93 2.70 -11.58
C GLY A 20 -7.71 1.25 -11.22
N SER A 21 -6.45 0.87 -11.18
CA SER A 21 -6.05 -0.46 -10.80
C SER A 21 -5.65 -0.47 -9.34
N PHE A 22 -6.11 -1.48 -8.61
CA PHE A 22 -5.82 -1.60 -7.19
C PHE A 22 -5.06 -2.87 -6.91
N LEU A 23 -3.97 -2.73 -6.19
CA LEU A 23 -3.28 -3.86 -5.61
C LEU A 23 -3.53 -3.84 -4.11
N LYS A 24 -3.55 -5.01 -3.52
CA LYS A 24 -3.80 -5.14 -2.10
C LYS A 24 -2.49 -5.36 -1.37
N LEU A 25 -2.30 -4.65 -0.28
CA LEU A 25 -1.13 -4.78 0.55
C LEU A 25 -1.57 -5.13 1.95
N THR A 26 -1.34 -6.38 2.34
CA THR A 26 -1.73 -6.86 3.66
C THR A 26 -0.60 -6.60 4.64
N LEU A 27 -0.89 -5.87 5.69
CA LEU A 27 0.10 -5.47 6.67
C LEU A 27 -0.37 -5.82 8.08
N SER A 28 0.57 -6.26 8.89
CA SER A 28 0.31 -6.50 10.30
C SER A 28 0.19 -5.16 11.04
N SER A 29 -0.18 -5.24 12.31
CA SER A 29 -0.32 -4.05 13.13
C SER A 29 0.98 -3.25 13.18
N ASP A 30 2.10 -3.92 13.35
CA ASP A 30 3.39 -3.25 13.43
C ASP A 30 3.80 -2.67 12.08
N GLU A 31 3.51 -3.40 11.02
CA GLU A 31 3.88 -2.95 9.68
C GLU A 31 3.09 -1.72 9.25
N ARG A 32 1.89 -1.57 9.74
CA ARG A 32 1.06 -0.42 9.38
C ARG A 32 1.58 0.88 9.98
N ARG A 33 2.47 0.81 10.94
CA ARG A 33 3.11 1.99 11.51
C ARG A 33 4.35 2.42 10.75
N ILE A 34 4.86 1.54 9.90
CA ILE A 34 6.05 1.83 9.13
C ILE A 34 5.60 2.42 7.80
N LEU A 35 5.81 3.73 7.66
CA LEU A 35 5.30 4.45 6.51
C LEU A 35 6.34 4.62 5.41
N ARG A 36 7.51 4.08 5.60
CA ARG A 36 8.59 4.14 4.62
C ARG A 36 9.30 2.80 4.54
N GLY A 37 9.63 2.39 3.32
CA GLY A 37 10.35 1.16 3.12
C GLY A 37 9.76 0.33 2.01
N LYS A 38 10.40 -0.81 1.77
CA LYS A 38 10.00 -1.70 0.70
C LYS A 38 8.95 -2.70 1.21
N ARG A 39 7.96 -2.95 0.37
CA ARG A 39 6.92 -3.92 0.69
C ARG A 39 6.56 -4.71 -0.56
N LEU A 40 6.01 -5.89 -0.34
CA LEU A 40 5.48 -6.71 -1.43
C LEU A 40 3.96 -6.76 -1.31
N THR A 41 3.30 -6.52 -2.41
CA THR A 41 1.85 -6.63 -2.44
C THR A 41 1.43 -8.11 -2.49
N ASP A 42 0.14 -8.35 -2.40
CA ASP A 42 -0.37 -9.71 -2.46
C ASP A 42 -0.09 -10.38 -3.81
N CYS A 43 0.22 -9.57 -4.83
CA CYS A 43 0.58 -10.08 -6.15
C CYS A 43 2.08 -10.13 -6.37
N ASP A 44 2.87 -10.04 -5.30
CA ASP A 44 4.32 -10.06 -5.36
C ASP A 44 4.90 -8.87 -6.12
N GLN A 45 4.15 -7.78 -6.22
CA GLN A 45 4.66 -6.56 -6.81
C GLN A 45 5.44 -5.77 -5.76
N GLU A 46 6.67 -5.44 -6.08
CA GLU A 46 7.51 -4.68 -5.16
C GLU A 46 7.11 -3.20 -5.18
N ILE A 47 6.89 -2.65 -4.02
CA ILE A 47 6.56 -1.23 -3.89
C ILE A 47 7.44 -0.60 -2.83
N ILE A 48 7.63 0.71 -2.96
CA ILE A 48 8.41 1.47 -2.00
C ILE A 48 7.51 2.53 -1.39
N LEU A 49 7.38 2.47 -0.08
CA LEU A 49 6.56 3.44 0.64
C LEU A 49 7.40 4.66 0.97
N GLN A 50 6.89 5.83 0.61
CA GLN A 50 7.51 7.12 0.94
C GLN A 50 6.43 8.06 1.43
N LEU A 51 5.74 7.65 2.47
CA LEU A 51 4.62 8.41 3.00
C LEU A 51 5.09 9.37 4.08
N PRO A 52 4.30 10.39 4.40
CA PRO A 52 4.61 11.26 5.53
C PRO A 52 4.66 10.45 6.82
N ARG A 53 5.49 10.87 7.73
CA ARG A 53 5.68 10.15 8.99
C ARG A 53 4.62 10.49 10.02
N GLU A 54 3.39 10.56 9.60
CA GLU A 54 2.31 10.89 10.52
C GLU A 54 1.26 9.82 10.47
N GLY A 55 0.91 9.29 11.63
CA GLY A 55 -0.17 8.37 11.77
C GLY A 55 0.19 6.95 11.44
N LYS A 56 -0.81 6.20 11.06
CA LYS A 56 -0.70 4.77 10.85
C LYS A 56 -1.68 4.39 9.73
N LEU A 57 -1.28 3.43 8.92
CA LEU A 57 -2.15 2.92 7.87
C LEU A 57 -3.28 2.11 8.49
N ASN A 58 -4.48 2.31 7.98
CA ASN A 58 -5.65 1.60 8.46
C ASN A 58 -6.22 0.73 7.37
N ASP A 59 -7.00 -0.26 7.79
CA ASP A 59 -7.69 -1.12 6.84
C ASP A 59 -8.56 -0.27 5.91
N GLY A 60 -8.42 -0.52 4.63
CA GLY A 60 -9.20 0.21 3.65
C GLY A 60 -8.58 1.50 3.16
N ASP A 61 -7.45 1.90 3.72
CA ASP A 61 -6.75 3.09 3.25
C ASP A 61 -6.24 2.88 1.84
N ILE A 62 -6.29 3.93 1.04
CA ILE A 62 -5.85 3.89 -0.34
C ILE A 62 -4.61 4.75 -0.48
N LEU A 63 -3.60 4.20 -1.12
CA LEU A 63 -2.35 4.92 -1.37
C LEU A 63 -2.20 5.16 -2.85
N SER A 64 -1.72 6.34 -3.20
CA SER A 64 -1.49 6.70 -4.58
C SER A 64 -0.02 6.43 -4.92
N THR A 65 0.19 5.94 -6.12
CA THR A 65 1.53 5.62 -6.58
C THR A 65 2.00 6.65 -7.61
N ASN A 66 3.23 6.50 -8.05
CA ASN A 66 3.76 7.33 -9.12
C ASN A 66 3.23 6.93 -10.49
N GLU A 67 2.45 5.84 -10.54
CA GLU A 67 1.83 5.40 -11.79
C GLU A 67 0.43 5.97 -11.90
N PHE A 68 0.06 6.36 -13.10
CA PHE A 68 -1.25 6.91 -13.33
C PHE A 68 -2.34 5.85 -13.15
N ASN A 69 -3.37 6.18 -12.40
CA ASN A 69 -4.50 5.27 -12.13
C ASN A 69 -4.10 3.97 -11.44
N PHE A 70 -3.01 4.00 -10.71
CA PHE A 70 -2.54 2.82 -10.00
C PHE A 70 -2.53 3.10 -8.50
N TYR A 71 -3.24 2.28 -7.74
CA TYR A 71 -3.43 2.52 -6.32
C TYR A 71 -3.16 1.27 -5.52
N ILE A 72 -2.83 1.46 -4.25
CA ILE A 72 -2.60 0.38 -3.31
C ILE A 72 -3.66 0.45 -2.23
N GLU A 73 -4.36 -0.64 -2.02
CA GLU A 73 -5.35 -0.72 -0.95
C GLU A 73 -4.75 -1.45 0.23
N ILE A 74 -4.84 -0.86 1.41
CA ILE A 74 -4.29 -1.44 2.63
C ILE A 74 -5.29 -2.41 3.23
N ILE A 75 -4.82 -3.62 3.48
CA ILE A 75 -5.61 -4.64 4.16
C ILE A 75 -4.94 -4.89 5.50
N ALA A 76 -5.68 -4.69 6.56
CA ALA A 76 -5.15 -4.93 7.89
C ALA A 76 -5.18 -6.41 8.20
N LEU A 77 -4.01 -6.98 8.44
CA LEU A 77 -3.94 -8.35 8.88
C LEU A 77 -4.37 -8.43 10.33
N SER A 78 -5.45 -9.11 10.55
CA SER A 78 -6.02 -9.22 11.87
C SER A 78 -5.80 -10.64 12.38
N LEU A 79 -5.12 -10.75 13.50
CA LEU A 79 -4.94 -12.03 14.15
C LEU A 79 -6.03 -12.18 15.18
N ILE A 80 -7.08 -12.80 14.77
CA ILE A 80 -8.19 -13.04 15.69
C ILE A 80 -8.05 -14.44 16.21
N HIS A 81 -7.84 -14.53 17.48
CA HIS A 81 -7.78 -15.81 18.16
C HIS A 81 -9.08 -16.01 18.89
N ILE A 82 -9.69 -17.04 18.53
CA ILE A 82 -10.96 -17.36 19.14
C ILE A 82 -10.86 -18.60 19.94
#